data_484046b35a991f5b45706469274909b0
#
_entry.id   484046b35a991f5b45706469274909b0
#
_cell.length_a   1.000
_cell.length_b   1.000
_cell.length_c   1.000
_cell.angle_alpha   90.00
_cell.angle_beta   90.00
_cell.angle_gamma   90.00
#
_symmetry.space_group_name_H-M   'P 1'
#
loop_
_entity.id
_entity.type
_entity.pdbx_description
1 polymer ?
#
loop_
_entity_poly.entity_id
_entity_poly.type
_entity_poly.pdbx_seq_one_letter_code
_entity_poly.pdbx_strand_id
1 'polypeptide(L)'
;MTRINVIPVSELSDQHLIAEYHELPRVLKQNINTADAPEKYCLGKGHMKWAKRYSWFTWKRFIDLIIEMKYRGFKVNWDTDDLLELNADKQKDYHPTPEDIELNRGRIREKYQQKPNWYRWAKRTKPDWLN
;
A
#
# COMPACT_ATOMS: atom_id res chain seq x y z
N MET A 1 -4.79 5.87 -10.53
CA MET A 1 -5.73 5.24 -9.60
C MET A 1 -5.01 4.77 -8.34
N THR A 2 -5.55 5.12 -7.19
CA THR A 2 -4.95 4.78 -5.90
C THR A 2 -4.95 3.27 -5.67
N ARG A 3 -3.82 2.73 -5.19
CA ARG A 3 -3.68 1.32 -4.84
C ARG A 3 -3.01 1.20 -3.48
N ILE A 4 -3.75 0.69 -2.51
CA ILE A 4 -3.18 0.30 -1.23
C ILE A 4 -3.04 -1.21 -1.27
N ASN A 5 -1.80 -1.67 -1.15
CA ASN A 5 -1.50 -3.10 -1.22
C ASN A 5 -1.52 -3.71 0.18
N VAL A 6 -1.70 -5.01 0.25
CA VAL A 6 -1.68 -5.76 1.51
C VAL A 6 -0.57 -6.81 1.55
N ILE A 7 0.16 -6.99 0.45
CA ILE A 7 1.33 -7.88 0.42
C ILE A 7 2.50 -7.21 1.14
N PRO A 8 3.50 -7.99 1.60
CA PRO A 8 4.68 -7.42 2.24
C PRO A 8 5.36 -6.38 1.34
N VAL A 9 5.79 -5.28 1.94
CA VAL A 9 6.44 -4.18 1.19
C VAL A 9 7.71 -4.66 0.49
N SER A 10 8.38 -5.67 1.04
CA SER A 10 9.59 -6.25 0.44
C SER A 10 9.34 -6.92 -0.91
N GLU A 11 8.10 -7.31 -1.19
CA GLU A 11 7.73 -7.95 -2.46
C GLU A 11 7.38 -6.94 -3.54
N LEU A 12 7.12 -5.70 -3.21
CA LEU A 12 6.77 -4.66 -4.18
C LEU A 12 7.96 -4.31 -5.07
N SER A 13 7.71 -4.12 -6.37
CA SER A 13 8.71 -3.52 -7.25
C SER A 13 8.99 -2.09 -6.78
N ASP A 14 10.11 -1.51 -7.24
CA ASP A 14 10.42 -0.12 -6.93
C ASP A 14 9.29 0.81 -7.36
N GLN A 15 8.73 0.56 -8.55
CA GLN A 15 7.65 1.38 -9.11
C GLN A 15 6.37 1.29 -8.27
N HIS A 16 5.98 0.09 -7.85
CA HIS A 16 4.81 -0.10 -7.00
C HIS A 16 5.02 0.48 -5.60
N LEU A 17 6.22 0.31 -5.05
CA LEU A 17 6.58 0.87 -3.75
C LEU A 17 6.47 2.39 -3.74
N ILE A 18 7.09 3.04 -4.72
CA ILE A 18 7.10 4.50 -4.82
C ILE A 18 5.68 5.02 -5.07
N ALA A 19 4.91 4.36 -5.93
CA ALA A 19 3.54 4.75 -6.21
C ALA A 19 2.67 4.70 -4.96
N GLU A 20 2.74 3.62 -4.20
CA GLU A 20 1.97 3.48 -2.96
C GLU A 20 2.43 4.50 -1.92
N TYR A 21 3.73 4.73 -1.80
CA TYR A 21 4.28 5.73 -0.89
C TYR A 21 3.70 7.12 -1.16
N HIS A 22 3.51 7.50 -2.42
CA HIS A 22 2.93 8.80 -2.76
C HIS A 22 1.41 8.84 -2.58
N GLU A 23 0.71 7.75 -2.86
CA GLU A 23 -0.76 7.73 -2.83
C GLU A 23 -1.35 7.54 -1.43
N LEU A 24 -0.69 6.76 -0.58
CA LEU A 24 -1.25 6.39 0.72
C LEU A 24 -1.53 7.58 1.63
N PRO A 25 -0.62 8.57 1.79
CA PRO A 25 -0.95 9.73 2.63
C PRO A 25 -2.13 10.54 2.11
N ARG A 26 -2.35 10.54 0.80
CA ARG A 26 -3.51 11.22 0.21
C ARG A 26 -4.82 10.60 0.69
N VAL A 27 -4.88 9.27 0.73
CA VAL A 27 -6.05 8.56 1.25
C VAL A 27 -6.30 8.92 2.71
N LEU A 28 -5.24 8.91 3.54
CA LEU A 28 -5.36 9.22 4.96
C LEU A 28 -5.79 10.66 5.23
N LYS A 29 -5.39 11.60 4.38
CA LYS A 29 -5.74 13.02 4.54
C LYS A 29 -7.11 13.38 4.00
N GLN A 30 -7.64 12.61 3.05
CA GLN A 30 -8.94 12.91 2.46
C GLN A 30 -10.08 12.67 3.45
N ASN A 31 -11.09 13.53 3.39
CA ASN A 31 -12.32 13.33 4.14
C ASN A 31 -13.25 12.42 3.34
N ILE A 32 -13.15 11.12 3.60
CA ILE A 32 -13.92 10.09 2.90
C ILE A 32 -14.97 9.53 3.85
N ASN A 33 -16.25 9.52 3.41
CA ASN A 33 -17.32 8.93 4.17
C ASN A 33 -17.17 7.39 4.13
N THR A 34 -17.03 6.78 5.31
CA THR A 34 -16.82 5.33 5.45
C THR A 34 -18.06 4.57 5.90
N ALA A 35 -19.24 5.21 5.92
CA ALA A 35 -20.46 4.57 6.41
C ALA A 35 -20.81 3.31 5.62
N ASP A 36 -20.55 3.30 4.32
CA ASP A 36 -20.81 2.16 3.44
C ASP A 36 -19.51 1.49 2.96
N ALA A 37 -18.42 1.68 3.69
CA ALA A 37 -17.12 1.11 3.30
C ALA A 37 -17.15 -0.42 3.39
N PRO A 38 -16.50 -1.11 2.43
CA PRO A 38 -16.39 -2.57 2.50
C PRO A 38 -15.69 -3.03 3.78
N GLU A 39 -16.14 -4.15 4.32
CA GLU A 39 -15.47 -4.76 5.48
C GLU A 39 -14.23 -5.54 5.07
N LYS A 40 -14.22 -6.06 3.85
CA LYS A 40 -13.14 -6.88 3.33
C LYS A 40 -12.35 -6.12 2.28
N TYR A 41 -11.05 -6.39 2.21
CA TYR A 41 -10.17 -5.82 1.19
C TYR A 41 -10.76 -6.07 -0.21
N CYS A 42 -10.79 -5.03 -1.03
CA CYS A 42 -11.31 -5.11 -2.38
C CYS A 42 -10.49 -4.16 -3.28
N LEU A 43 -10.59 -4.39 -4.59
CA LEU A 43 -9.99 -3.51 -5.60
C LEU A 43 -11.10 -2.74 -6.32
N GLY A 44 -10.73 -1.65 -6.97
CA GLY A 44 -11.68 -0.84 -7.72
C GLY A 44 -12.64 -0.07 -6.84
N LYS A 45 -13.94 -0.18 -7.12
CA LYS A 45 -14.97 0.55 -6.38
C LYS A 45 -14.94 0.15 -4.89
N GLY A 46 -14.89 1.14 -4.02
CA GLY A 46 -14.84 0.92 -2.58
C GLY A 46 -13.43 0.76 -2.00
N HIS A 47 -12.40 0.65 -2.84
CA HIS A 47 -11.03 0.45 -2.37
C HIS A 47 -10.57 1.57 -1.42
N MET A 48 -10.79 2.84 -1.81
CA MET A 48 -10.39 3.98 -0.98
C MET A 48 -11.19 4.05 0.32
N LYS A 49 -12.48 3.73 0.28
CA LYS A 49 -13.32 3.68 1.48
C LYS A 49 -12.85 2.60 2.44
N TRP A 50 -12.48 1.44 1.90
CA TRP A 50 -11.89 0.36 2.69
C TRP A 50 -10.61 0.84 3.39
N ALA A 51 -9.70 1.45 2.67
CA ALA A 51 -8.43 1.92 3.22
C ALA A 51 -8.64 2.98 4.30
N LYS A 52 -9.61 3.88 4.11
CA LYS A 52 -9.93 4.92 5.10
C LYS A 52 -10.61 4.33 6.34
N ARG A 53 -11.49 3.35 6.15
CA ARG A 53 -12.14 2.63 7.27
C ARG A 53 -11.10 1.97 8.17
N TYR A 54 -10.12 1.32 7.57
CA TYR A 54 -9.04 0.64 8.30
C TYR A 54 -7.81 1.54 8.37
N SER A 55 -8.01 2.76 8.84
CA SER A 55 -6.97 3.78 8.83
C SER A 55 -5.78 3.46 9.73
N TRP A 56 -5.96 2.65 10.80
CA TRP A 56 -4.83 2.19 11.62
C TRP A 56 -3.93 1.26 10.80
N PHE A 57 -4.51 0.28 10.10
CA PHE A 57 -3.77 -0.59 9.19
C PHE A 57 -3.05 0.23 8.12
N THR A 58 -3.76 1.17 7.49
CA THR A 58 -3.23 2.00 6.41
C THR A 58 -2.07 2.87 6.90
N TRP A 59 -2.19 3.44 8.11
CA TRP A 59 -1.11 4.24 8.71
C TRP A 59 0.12 3.39 9.01
N LYS A 60 -0.07 2.21 9.61
CA LYS A 60 1.05 1.29 9.87
C LYS A 60 1.72 0.86 8.56
N ARG A 61 0.92 0.63 7.54
CA ARG A 61 1.43 0.31 6.20
C ARG A 61 2.33 1.41 5.67
N PHE A 62 1.97 2.68 5.90
CA PHE A 62 2.78 3.80 5.47
C PHE A 62 4.15 3.80 6.13
N ILE A 63 4.21 3.48 7.41
CA ILE A 63 5.48 3.35 8.11
C ILE A 63 6.34 2.25 7.49
N ASP A 64 5.74 1.11 7.17
CA ASP A 64 6.45 0.02 6.50
C ASP A 64 6.98 0.44 5.12
N LEU A 65 6.21 1.21 4.36
CA LEU A 65 6.64 1.76 3.07
C LEU A 65 7.84 2.69 3.24
N ILE A 66 7.82 3.55 4.24
CA ILE A 66 8.93 4.47 4.53
C ILE A 66 10.20 3.70 4.86
N ILE A 67 10.08 2.69 5.73
CA ILE A 67 11.23 1.85 6.10
C ILE A 67 11.80 1.15 4.87
N GLU A 68 10.95 0.60 4.02
CA GLU A 68 11.39 -0.09 2.81
C GLU A 68 12.01 0.88 1.80
N MET A 69 11.44 2.08 1.65
CA MET A 69 11.99 3.13 0.79
C MET A 69 13.42 3.46 1.20
N LYS A 70 13.64 3.68 2.51
CA LYS A 70 14.97 3.98 3.04
C LYS A 70 15.93 2.83 2.85
N TYR A 71 15.47 1.60 3.09
CA TYR A 71 16.29 0.40 2.89
C TYR A 71 16.80 0.31 1.45
N ARG A 72 15.94 0.61 0.48
CA ARG A 72 16.32 0.57 -0.94
C ARG A 72 17.11 1.78 -1.41
N GLY A 73 17.28 2.80 -0.56
CA GLY A 73 18.05 4.00 -0.87
C GLY A 73 17.26 5.11 -1.52
N PHE A 74 15.94 5.08 -1.47
CA PHE A 74 15.10 6.13 -2.02
C PHE A 74 14.88 7.25 -1.00
N LYS A 75 14.71 8.46 -1.50
CA LYS A 75 14.51 9.64 -0.66
C LYS A 75 13.11 9.65 -0.05
N VAL A 76 13.04 9.96 1.26
CA VAL A 76 11.79 10.08 2.01
C VAL A 76 11.71 11.50 2.60
N ASN A 77 10.57 12.16 2.41
CA ASN A 77 10.35 13.54 2.85
C ASN A 77 9.42 13.64 4.08
N TRP A 78 9.16 12.54 4.76
CA TRP A 78 8.31 12.52 5.95
C TRP A 78 9.16 12.43 7.20
N ASP A 79 8.90 13.34 8.18
CA ASP A 79 9.55 13.28 9.49
C ASP A 79 8.59 12.67 10.53
N THR A 80 9.08 12.53 11.75
CA THR A 80 8.31 11.92 12.84
C THR A 80 7.06 12.73 13.19
N ASP A 81 7.16 14.06 13.19
CA ASP A 81 6.02 14.92 13.52
C ASP A 81 4.91 14.82 12.49
N ASP A 82 5.28 14.81 11.20
CA ASP A 82 4.32 14.62 10.11
C ASP A 82 3.60 13.27 10.22
N LEU A 83 4.33 12.22 10.58
CA LEU A 83 3.75 10.89 10.76
C LEU A 83 2.77 10.84 11.91
N LEU A 84 3.10 11.47 13.05
CA LEU A 84 2.22 11.51 14.19
C LEU A 84 0.94 12.30 13.89
N GLU A 85 1.06 13.42 13.20
CA GLU A 85 -0.09 14.21 12.77
C GLU A 85 -1.00 13.41 11.84
N LEU A 86 -0.43 12.66 10.90
CA LEU A 86 -1.18 11.82 9.98
C LEU A 86 -1.96 10.72 10.71
N ASN A 87 -1.51 10.31 11.91
CA ASN A 87 -2.13 9.27 12.72
C ASN A 87 -3.29 9.77 13.59
N ALA A 88 -3.65 11.06 13.57
CA ALA A 88 -4.50 11.70 14.58
C ALA A 88 -5.82 10.95 14.85
N ASP A 89 -6.50 10.37 13.87
CA ASP A 89 -7.82 9.77 14.03
C ASP A 89 -7.87 8.28 13.69
N LYS A 90 -6.76 7.55 13.83
CA LYS A 90 -6.68 6.16 13.40
C LYS A 90 -7.31 5.23 14.45
N GLN A 91 -8.29 4.46 14.06
CA GLN A 91 -9.05 3.64 15.00
C GLN A 91 -9.18 2.18 14.65
N LYS A 92 -9.20 1.81 13.37
CA LYS A 92 -9.45 0.42 12.98
C LYS A 92 -8.23 -0.21 12.32
N ASP A 93 -7.90 -1.41 12.79
CA ASP A 93 -6.87 -2.24 12.19
C ASP A 93 -7.50 -3.26 11.24
N TYR A 94 -6.68 -3.90 10.43
CA TYR A 94 -7.10 -4.92 9.49
C TYR A 94 -6.03 -6.00 9.41
N HIS A 95 -6.44 -7.25 9.34
CA HIS A 95 -5.53 -8.38 9.19
C HIS A 95 -5.80 -9.05 7.85
N PRO A 96 -4.95 -8.82 6.83
CA PRO A 96 -5.17 -9.41 5.51
C PRO A 96 -5.27 -10.93 5.57
N THR A 97 -6.26 -11.48 4.87
CA THR A 97 -6.45 -12.92 4.75
C THR A 97 -5.61 -13.46 3.58
N PRO A 98 -5.41 -14.80 3.50
CA PRO A 98 -4.75 -15.37 2.33
C PRO A 98 -5.45 -15.01 1.01
N GLU A 99 -6.78 -14.90 1.01
CA GLU A 99 -7.55 -14.48 -0.16
C GLU A 99 -7.25 -13.03 -0.55
N ASP A 100 -7.12 -12.15 0.44
CA ASP A 100 -6.76 -10.75 0.21
C ASP A 100 -5.38 -10.64 -0.45
N ILE A 101 -4.42 -11.40 0.09
CA ILE A 101 -3.05 -11.45 -0.44
C ILE A 101 -3.06 -11.93 -1.89
N GLU A 102 -3.80 -13.00 -2.19
CA GLU A 102 -3.85 -13.52 -3.56
C GLU A 102 -4.56 -12.54 -4.52
N LEU A 103 -5.61 -11.88 -4.07
CA LEU A 103 -6.29 -10.84 -4.85
C LEU A 103 -5.31 -9.71 -5.22
N ASN A 104 -4.53 -9.27 -4.25
CA ASN A 104 -3.53 -8.21 -4.46
C ASN A 104 -2.41 -8.68 -5.40
N ARG A 105 -1.89 -9.89 -5.18
CA ARG A 105 -0.85 -10.47 -6.05
C ARG A 105 -1.35 -10.62 -7.48
N GLY A 106 -2.58 -11.05 -7.66
CA GLY A 106 -3.19 -11.18 -8.98
C GLY A 106 -3.23 -9.85 -9.73
N ARG A 107 -3.59 -8.77 -9.04
CA ARG A 107 -3.60 -7.43 -9.63
C ARG A 107 -2.19 -6.98 -10.05
N ILE A 108 -1.21 -7.18 -9.20
CA ILE A 108 0.17 -6.81 -9.49
C ILE A 108 0.71 -7.67 -10.65
N ARG A 109 0.36 -8.95 -10.67
CA ARG A 109 0.77 -9.87 -11.75
C ARG A 109 0.23 -9.39 -13.10
N GLU A 110 -1.02 -8.96 -13.16
CA GLU A 110 -1.62 -8.40 -14.38
C GLU A 110 -0.82 -7.18 -14.88
N LYS A 111 -0.48 -6.27 -13.98
CA LYS A 111 0.31 -5.10 -14.32
C LYS A 111 1.71 -5.47 -14.77
N TYR A 112 2.35 -6.39 -14.06
CA TYR A 112 3.69 -6.86 -14.40
C TYR A 112 3.74 -7.47 -15.80
N GLN A 113 2.75 -8.28 -16.16
CA GLN A 113 2.72 -8.96 -17.46
C GLN A 113 2.59 -7.98 -18.63
N GLN A 114 2.05 -6.79 -18.40
CA GLN A 114 1.96 -5.76 -19.44
C GLN A 114 3.31 -5.14 -19.79
N LYS A 115 4.23 -5.05 -18.81
CA LYS A 115 5.54 -4.43 -18.97
C LYS A 115 6.60 -5.13 -18.11
N PRO A 116 6.88 -6.41 -18.36
CA PRO A 116 7.72 -7.19 -17.43
C PRO A 116 9.15 -6.67 -17.31
N ASN A 117 9.67 -5.99 -18.32
CA ASN A 117 11.04 -5.46 -18.29
C ASN A 117 11.16 -4.08 -17.67
N TRP A 118 10.06 -3.48 -17.27
CA TRP A 118 10.06 -2.12 -16.70
C TRP A 118 10.28 -2.13 -15.19
N TYR A 119 9.84 -3.17 -14.51
CA TYR A 119 9.87 -3.25 -13.04
C TYR A 119 11.24 -3.65 -12.52
N ARG A 120 11.64 -3.07 -11.38
CA ARG A 120 12.92 -3.31 -10.72
C ARG A 120 12.68 -3.54 -9.23
N TRP A 121 13.63 -4.21 -8.58
CA TRP A 121 13.59 -4.49 -7.14
C TRP A 121 14.97 -4.15 -6.56
N ALA A 122 15.21 -2.87 -6.22
CA ALA A 122 16.48 -2.45 -5.62
C ALA A 122 16.68 -3.18 -4.29
N LYS A 123 17.81 -3.83 -4.12
CA LYS A 123 18.19 -4.59 -2.91
C LYS A 123 17.25 -5.73 -2.55
N ARG A 124 16.32 -6.07 -3.42
CA ARG A 124 15.39 -7.18 -3.25
C ARG A 124 15.39 -8.07 -4.48
N THR A 125 14.83 -9.27 -4.35
CA THR A 125 14.67 -10.19 -5.46
C THR A 125 13.21 -10.17 -5.93
N LYS A 126 13.02 -10.24 -7.25
CA LYS A 126 11.66 -10.36 -7.81
C LYS A 126 10.97 -11.58 -7.20
N PRO A 127 9.74 -11.45 -6.68
CA PRO A 127 9.03 -12.57 -6.09
C PRO A 127 8.75 -13.70 -7.10
N ASP A 128 8.79 -14.93 -6.63
CA ASP A 128 8.55 -16.10 -7.47
C ASP A 128 7.13 -16.13 -8.05
N TRP A 129 6.16 -15.61 -7.31
CA TRP A 129 4.77 -15.60 -7.76
C TRP A 129 4.51 -14.68 -8.96
N LEU A 130 5.50 -13.91 -9.41
CA LEU A 130 5.42 -13.11 -10.64
C LEU A 130 5.87 -13.88 -11.88
N ASN A 131 6.41 -15.05 -11.72
CA ASN A 131 6.88 -15.85 -12.85
C ASN A 131 5.74 -16.59 -13.54
#